data_d9ffcd8cec41298244b81dd70f5822f3
#
_entry.id   d9ffcd8cec41298244b81dd70f5822f3
#
_cell.length_a   1.000
_cell.length_b   1.000
_cell.length_c   1.000
_cell.angle_alpha   90.00
_cell.angle_beta   90.00
_cell.angle_gamma   90.00
#
_symmetry.space_group_name_H-M   'P 1'
#
loop_
_entity.id
_entity.type
_entity.pdbx_description
1 polymer ?
#
loop_
_entity_poly.entity_id
_entity_poly.type
_entity_poly.pdbx_seq_one_letter_code
_entity_poly.pdbx_strand_id
1 'polypeptide(L)'
;HMPDLAVQPRSTEEVAAVMKICYENNIPVTPRGAGTGLAGGAVPLYGGVLIDISKMNKIKSYDMENFVVEIEAGVLLNDLAEDCQSKGMLYPPDPGEKFACVGGNVATNAGGMRAVKYGATRDYVRAMTVVLPTGEITHLGATVSKTSSGYSLLNLMIGSEGTLGIITELTLKIIPAPKAVASLI
;
A
#
# COMPACT_ATOMS: atom_id res chain seq x y z
N HIS A 1 -13.61 9.67 17.53
CA HIS A 1 -12.75 8.70 18.20
C HIS A 1 -11.32 9.20 18.17
N MET A 2 -10.61 9.06 19.30
CA MET A 2 -9.21 9.48 19.44
C MET A 2 -8.39 8.27 19.89
N PRO A 3 -7.14 8.09 19.36
CA PRO A 3 -6.24 7.11 19.92
C PRO A 3 -5.70 7.58 21.27
N ASP A 4 -5.20 6.66 22.09
CA ASP A 4 -4.47 7.01 23.32
C ASP A 4 -3.06 7.50 22.99
N LEU A 5 -2.47 6.96 21.91
CA LEU A 5 -1.16 7.35 21.40
C LEU A 5 -1.14 7.28 19.87
N ALA A 6 -0.49 8.24 19.22
CA ALA A 6 -0.16 8.19 17.80
C ALA A 6 1.36 8.11 17.61
N VAL A 7 1.81 7.20 16.75
CA VAL A 7 3.22 7.01 16.41
C VAL A 7 3.43 7.09 14.90
N GLN A 8 4.57 7.63 14.48
CA GLN A 8 4.94 7.76 13.06
C GLN A 8 6.28 7.05 12.79
N PRO A 9 6.26 5.72 12.62
CA PRO A 9 7.46 4.96 12.31
C PRO A 9 8.04 5.35 10.95
N ARG A 10 9.35 5.14 10.80
CA ARG A 10 10.11 5.45 9.59
C ARG A 10 10.71 4.22 8.92
N SER A 11 10.51 3.05 9.51
CA SER A 11 10.97 1.78 8.95
C SER A 11 10.03 0.63 9.32
N THR A 12 10.15 -0.47 8.59
CA THR A 12 9.42 -1.71 8.86
C THR A 12 9.74 -2.26 10.25
N GLU A 13 10.99 -2.16 10.69
CA GLU A 13 11.45 -2.62 12.01
C GLU A 13 10.82 -1.80 13.14
N GLU A 14 10.67 -0.48 12.96
CA GLU A 14 9.98 0.37 13.94
C GLU A 14 8.48 0.00 14.04
N VAL A 15 7.82 -0.27 12.90
CA VAL A 15 6.44 -0.79 12.90
C VAL A 15 6.37 -2.12 13.65
N ALA A 16 7.31 -3.04 13.38
CA ALA A 16 7.36 -4.35 14.02
C ALA A 16 7.56 -4.24 15.53
N ALA A 17 8.43 -3.36 15.99
CA ALA A 17 8.67 -3.12 17.41
C ALA A 17 7.40 -2.61 18.12
N VAL A 18 6.69 -1.64 17.54
CA VAL A 18 5.43 -1.13 18.09
C VAL A 18 4.35 -2.22 18.11
N MET A 19 4.20 -2.97 17.01
CA MET A 19 3.23 -4.07 16.92
C MET A 19 3.48 -5.14 17.98
N LYS A 20 4.74 -5.53 18.19
CA LYS A 20 5.11 -6.51 19.21
C LYS A 20 4.69 -6.05 20.60
N ILE A 21 5.01 -4.80 20.98
CA ILE A 21 4.61 -4.23 22.27
C ILE A 21 3.10 -4.23 22.43
N CYS A 22 2.36 -3.82 21.40
CA CYS A 22 0.90 -3.79 21.43
C CYS A 22 0.30 -5.19 21.57
N TYR A 23 0.85 -6.17 20.83
CA TYR A 23 0.40 -7.56 20.88
C TYR A 23 0.61 -8.19 22.28
N GLU A 24 1.83 -8.04 22.84
CA GLU A 24 2.18 -8.59 24.17
C GLU A 24 1.34 -7.98 25.31
N ASN A 25 0.82 -6.76 25.12
CA ASN A 25 0.02 -6.05 26.13
C ASN A 25 -1.47 -5.95 25.79
N ASN A 26 -1.95 -6.62 24.72
CA ASN A 26 -3.33 -6.57 24.25
C ASN A 26 -3.84 -5.13 23.98
N ILE A 27 -2.98 -4.28 23.43
CA ILE A 27 -3.32 -2.88 23.10
C ILE A 27 -3.90 -2.86 21.67
N PRO A 28 -5.11 -2.26 21.48
CA PRO A 28 -5.67 -2.09 20.14
C PRO A 28 -4.76 -1.25 19.24
N VAL A 29 -4.64 -1.66 17.97
CA VAL A 29 -3.85 -0.92 16.97
C VAL A 29 -4.74 -0.55 15.79
N THR A 30 -4.61 0.70 15.34
CA THR A 30 -5.24 1.18 14.12
C THR A 30 -4.16 1.66 13.14
N PRO A 31 -3.92 0.96 12.03
CA PRO A 31 -3.00 1.45 11.00
C PRO A 31 -3.64 2.59 10.22
N ARG A 32 -2.85 3.59 9.86
CA ARG A 32 -3.29 4.74 9.09
C ARG A 32 -2.24 5.16 8.07
N GLY A 33 -2.67 5.39 6.84
CA GLY A 33 -1.93 6.12 5.83
C GLY A 33 -2.36 7.59 5.83
N ALA A 34 -2.80 8.11 4.68
CA ALA A 34 -3.30 9.49 4.58
C ALA A 34 -4.69 9.70 5.24
N GLY A 35 -5.37 8.62 5.62
CA GLY A 35 -6.68 8.70 6.29
C GLY A 35 -7.84 9.11 5.37
N THR A 36 -7.69 8.99 4.06
CA THR A 36 -8.66 9.42 3.04
C THR A 36 -9.79 8.40 2.80
N GLY A 37 -9.69 7.20 3.36
CA GLY A 37 -10.68 6.13 3.19
C GLY A 37 -12.04 6.46 3.80
N LEU A 38 -13.12 6.19 3.06
CA LEU A 38 -14.50 6.53 3.46
C LEU A 38 -15.15 5.48 4.37
N ALA A 39 -14.59 4.26 4.43
CA ALA A 39 -15.15 3.16 5.22
C ALA A 39 -14.81 3.24 6.73
N GLY A 40 -13.95 4.17 7.14
CA GLY A 40 -13.61 4.38 8.55
C GLY A 40 -12.53 3.43 9.10
N GLY A 41 -11.85 2.62 8.27
CA GLY A 41 -10.81 1.68 8.73
C GLY A 41 -9.60 2.34 9.42
N ALA A 42 -9.36 3.63 9.17
CA ALA A 42 -8.31 4.42 9.82
C ALA A 42 -8.78 5.14 11.10
N VAL A 43 -9.98 4.83 11.62
CA VAL A 43 -10.56 5.46 12.82
C VAL A 43 -10.34 4.56 14.03
N PRO A 44 -9.65 5.02 15.08
CA PRO A 44 -9.37 4.22 16.28
C PRO A 44 -10.61 4.10 17.17
N LEU A 45 -11.50 3.16 16.85
CA LEU A 45 -12.79 3.00 17.56
C LEU A 45 -12.60 2.62 19.03
N TYR A 46 -11.53 1.90 19.36
CA TYR A 46 -11.26 1.37 20.69
C TYR A 46 -10.08 2.05 21.39
N GLY A 47 -9.71 3.28 20.97
CA GLY A 47 -8.51 3.93 21.50
C GLY A 47 -7.22 3.22 21.03
N GLY A 48 -6.30 2.98 21.96
CA GLY A 48 -5.06 2.27 21.71
C GLY A 48 -4.05 3.08 20.89
N VAL A 49 -3.24 2.39 20.09
CA VAL A 49 -2.16 3.00 19.30
C VAL A 49 -2.58 3.17 17.85
N LEU A 50 -2.47 4.40 17.34
CA LEU A 50 -2.58 4.70 15.91
C LEU A 50 -1.17 4.69 15.31
N ILE A 51 -0.93 3.83 14.32
CA ILE A 51 0.33 3.75 13.59
C ILE A 51 0.16 4.46 12.24
N ASP A 52 0.71 5.66 12.13
CA ASP A 52 0.69 6.48 10.91
C ASP A 52 1.95 6.23 10.09
N ILE A 53 1.79 5.56 8.95
CA ILE A 53 2.88 5.18 8.04
C ILE A 53 3.28 6.29 7.05
N SER A 54 2.74 7.49 7.14
CA SER A 54 2.96 8.58 6.17
C SER A 54 4.42 9.02 6.07
N LYS A 55 5.26 8.71 7.07
CA LYS A 55 6.71 8.99 7.03
C LYS A 55 7.53 7.95 6.26
N MET A 56 6.94 6.82 5.92
CA MET A 56 7.53 5.80 5.06
C MET A 56 7.12 6.08 3.61
N ASN A 57 7.69 7.13 3.01
CA ASN A 57 7.21 7.71 1.75
C ASN A 57 8.27 7.77 0.63
N LYS A 58 9.24 6.87 0.65
CA LYS A 58 10.30 6.84 -0.37
C LYS A 58 9.91 5.96 -1.55
N ILE A 59 10.13 6.46 -2.77
CA ILE A 59 10.24 5.65 -3.97
C ILE A 59 11.67 5.12 -4.00
N LYS A 60 11.84 3.78 -3.88
CA LYS A 60 13.14 3.15 -3.61
C LYS A 60 13.93 2.89 -4.89
N SER A 61 13.31 2.16 -5.81
CA SER A 61 13.98 1.71 -7.04
C SER A 61 13.00 1.43 -8.17
N TYR A 62 13.51 1.46 -9.39
CA TYR A 62 12.82 1.01 -10.59
C TYR A 62 13.59 -0.14 -11.23
N ASP A 63 12.89 -1.20 -11.57
CA ASP A 63 13.37 -2.25 -12.47
C ASP A 63 12.59 -2.13 -13.78
N MET A 64 13.21 -1.47 -14.76
CA MET A 64 12.60 -1.18 -16.06
C MET A 64 12.53 -2.41 -16.96
N GLU A 65 13.34 -3.44 -16.71
CA GLU A 65 13.31 -4.70 -17.46
C GLU A 65 12.09 -5.54 -17.06
N ASN A 66 11.76 -5.54 -15.77
CA ASN A 66 10.60 -6.26 -15.22
C ASN A 66 9.34 -5.38 -15.10
N PHE A 67 9.43 -4.09 -15.44
CA PHE A 67 8.34 -3.13 -15.33
C PHE A 67 7.76 -3.06 -13.91
N VAL A 68 8.62 -2.89 -12.92
CA VAL A 68 8.20 -2.73 -11.53
C VAL A 68 8.89 -1.53 -10.87
N VAL A 69 8.24 -1.01 -9.84
CA VAL A 69 8.76 0.01 -8.94
C VAL A 69 8.62 -0.47 -7.50
N GLU A 70 9.65 -0.26 -6.70
CA GLU A 70 9.65 -0.53 -5.27
C GLU A 70 9.45 0.76 -4.49
N ILE A 71 8.49 0.75 -3.57
CA ILE A 71 8.12 1.93 -2.78
C ILE A 71 7.85 1.56 -1.32
N GLU A 72 7.95 2.54 -0.46
CA GLU A 72 7.36 2.49 0.89
C GLU A 72 5.84 2.76 0.82
N ALA A 73 5.06 2.18 1.72
CA ALA A 73 3.61 2.18 1.65
C ALA A 73 2.96 3.57 1.88
N GLY A 74 3.69 4.49 2.50
CA GLY A 74 3.26 5.88 2.73
C GLY A 74 3.44 6.81 1.53
N VAL A 75 4.01 6.36 0.41
CA VAL A 75 4.11 7.15 -0.83
C VAL A 75 2.72 7.57 -1.28
N LEU A 76 2.55 8.85 -1.63
CA LEU A 76 1.29 9.36 -2.15
C LEU A 76 1.07 8.91 -3.61
N LEU A 77 -0.17 8.66 -3.96
CA LEU A 77 -0.53 8.22 -5.32
C LEU A 77 -0.09 9.24 -6.38
N ASN A 78 -0.24 10.54 -6.09
CA ASN A 78 0.18 11.59 -7.02
C ASN A 78 1.70 11.59 -7.24
N ASP A 79 2.47 11.46 -6.16
CA ASP A 79 3.95 11.48 -6.24
C ASP A 79 4.45 10.28 -7.05
N LEU A 80 3.86 9.09 -6.83
CA LEU A 80 4.16 7.91 -7.64
C LEU A 80 3.79 8.10 -9.11
N ALA A 81 2.62 8.69 -9.39
CA ALA A 81 2.17 8.92 -10.75
C ALA A 81 3.08 9.89 -11.51
N GLU A 82 3.47 11.01 -10.89
CA GLU A 82 4.37 12.01 -11.46
C GLU A 82 5.77 11.42 -11.68
N ASP A 83 6.30 10.67 -10.71
CA ASP A 83 7.62 10.05 -10.84
C ASP A 83 7.64 8.98 -11.93
N CYS A 84 6.61 8.13 -12.04
CA CYS A 84 6.45 7.18 -13.15
C CYS A 84 6.40 7.92 -14.50
N GLN A 85 5.59 8.98 -14.60
CA GLN A 85 5.44 9.75 -15.83
C GLN A 85 6.76 10.39 -16.29
N SER A 86 7.57 10.88 -15.36
CA SER A 86 8.90 11.44 -15.65
C SER A 86 9.82 10.43 -16.33
N LYS A 87 9.57 9.13 -16.15
CA LYS A 87 10.31 7.99 -16.71
C LYS A 87 9.62 7.35 -17.92
N GLY A 88 8.57 7.99 -18.46
CA GLY A 88 7.77 7.45 -19.57
C GLY A 88 6.90 6.25 -19.20
N MET A 89 6.64 6.06 -17.92
CA MET A 89 5.86 4.96 -17.38
C MET A 89 4.51 5.45 -16.81
N LEU A 90 3.59 4.52 -16.61
CA LEU A 90 2.29 4.75 -16.01
C LEU A 90 2.05 3.73 -14.89
N TYR A 91 1.63 4.22 -13.71
CA TYR A 91 0.95 3.41 -12.71
C TYR A 91 -0.55 3.56 -12.92
N PRO A 92 -1.26 2.54 -13.45
CA PRO A 92 -2.63 2.71 -13.95
C PRO A 92 -3.72 2.91 -12.90
N PRO A 93 -3.68 2.32 -11.68
CA PRO A 93 -4.74 2.54 -10.69
C PRO A 93 -4.93 4.03 -10.37
N ASP A 94 -6.19 4.48 -10.46
CA ASP A 94 -6.55 5.88 -10.23
C ASP A 94 -7.88 5.96 -9.46
N PRO A 95 -7.84 5.75 -8.13
CA PRO A 95 -9.04 5.77 -7.28
C PRO A 95 -9.67 7.16 -7.09
N GLY A 96 -9.14 8.18 -7.74
CA GLY A 96 -9.67 9.56 -7.69
C GLY A 96 -9.06 10.42 -6.58
N GLU A 97 -8.74 9.86 -5.43
CA GLU A 97 -8.07 10.55 -4.32
C GLU A 97 -6.54 10.50 -4.50
N LYS A 98 -5.97 11.57 -5.02
CA LYS A 98 -4.55 11.64 -5.37
C LYS A 98 -3.61 11.73 -4.17
N PHE A 99 -4.10 12.21 -3.04
CA PHE A 99 -3.34 12.31 -1.79
C PHE A 99 -3.50 11.08 -0.89
N ALA A 100 -4.12 10.02 -1.39
CA ALA A 100 -4.12 8.73 -0.71
C ALA A 100 -2.72 8.12 -0.71
N CYS A 101 -2.34 7.46 0.38
CA CYS A 101 -1.15 6.61 0.40
C CYS A 101 -1.38 5.34 -0.41
N VAL A 102 -0.38 4.93 -1.19
CA VAL A 102 -0.48 3.73 -2.04
C VAL A 102 -0.70 2.47 -1.21
N GLY A 103 -0.07 2.36 -0.02
CA GLY A 103 -0.34 1.27 0.93
C GLY A 103 -1.81 1.22 1.37
N GLY A 104 -2.45 2.38 1.57
CA GLY A 104 -3.89 2.47 1.82
C GLY A 104 -4.73 1.99 0.65
N ASN A 105 -4.34 2.34 -0.58
CA ASN A 105 -5.02 1.87 -1.80
C ASN A 105 -4.91 0.35 -1.95
N VAL A 106 -3.78 -0.25 -1.58
CA VAL A 106 -3.60 -1.72 -1.54
C VAL A 106 -4.47 -2.33 -0.43
N ALA A 107 -4.45 -1.75 0.77
CA ALA A 107 -5.21 -2.26 1.91
C ALA A 107 -6.74 -2.26 1.65
N THR A 108 -7.25 -1.32 0.85
CA THR A 108 -8.66 -1.26 0.47
C THR A 108 -8.96 -1.88 -0.90
N ASN A 109 -7.95 -2.35 -1.63
CA ASN A 109 -8.05 -2.75 -3.04
C ASN A 109 -8.77 -1.68 -3.87
N ALA A 110 -8.31 -0.45 -3.79
CA ALA A 110 -8.99 0.69 -4.38
C ALA A 110 -9.14 0.55 -5.90
N GLY A 111 -10.34 0.82 -6.41
CA GLY A 111 -10.65 0.86 -7.84
C GLY A 111 -10.39 2.24 -8.44
N GLY A 112 -11.32 2.71 -9.26
CA GLY A 112 -11.30 4.07 -9.82
C GLY A 112 -11.76 4.13 -11.27
N MET A 113 -11.68 5.32 -11.86
CA MET A 113 -12.24 5.59 -13.19
C MET A 113 -11.57 4.78 -14.31
N ARG A 114 -10.32 4.38 -14.14
CA ARG A 114 -9.56 3.60 -15.14
C ARG A 114 -9.72 2.09 -14.97
N ALA A 115 -10.43 1.63 -13.92
CA ALA A 115 -10.49 0.22 -13.56
C ALA A 115 -11.14 -0.67 -14.64
N VAL A 116 -12.09 -0.15 -15.40
CA VAL A 116 -12.72 -0.90 -16.51
C VAL A 116 -11.69 -1.34 -17.56
N LYS A 117 -10.69 -0.50 -17.84
CA LYS A 117 -9.62 -0.81 -18.80
C LYS A 117 -8.44 -1.53 -18.16
N TYR A 118 -8.02 -1.06 -17.01
CA TYR A 118 -6.72 -1.45 -16.45
C TYR A 118 -6.83 -2.40 -15.24
N GLY A 119 -8.02 -2.58 -14.68
CA GLY A 119 -8.18 -3.32 -13.43
C GLY A 119 -8.06 -2.42 -12.18
N ALA A 120 -8.11 -3.06 -11.02
CA ALA A 120 -7.98 -2.40 -9.72
C ALA A 120 -6.54 -2.45 -9.19
N THR A 121 -6.30 -1.90 -8.02
CA THR A 121 -4.98 -1.90 -7.36
C THR A 121 -4.38 -3.30 -7.26
N ARG A 122 -5.19 -4.32 -6.97
CA ARG A 122 -4.79 -5.74 -6.90
C ARG A 122 -3.99 -6.22 -8.10
N ASP A 123 -4.35 -5.78 -9.30
CA ASP A 123 -3.76 -6.25 -10.56
C ASP A 123 -2.33 -5.72 -10.77
N TYR A 124 -1.92 -4.78 -9.92
CA TYR A 124 -0.61 -4.11 -10.00
C TYR A 124 0.32 -4.42 -8.84
N VAL A 125 -0.12 -5.12 -7.80
CA VAL A 125 0.75 -5.52 -6.70
C VAL A 125 1.47 -6.83 -7.06
N ARG A 126 2.81 -6.81 -7.04
CA ARG A 126 3.67 -7.97 -7.29
C ARG A 126 4.17 -8.60 -5.99
N ALA A 127 4.64 -7.76 -5.08
CA ALA A 127 5.11 -8.18 -3.78
C ALA A 127 4.82 -7.12 -2.72
N MET A 128 4.88 -7.50 -1.47
CA MET A 128 4.78 -6.58 -0.34
C MET A 128 5.55 -7.10 0.87
N THR A 129 5.99 -6.15 1.69
CA THR A 129 6.46 -6.41 3.05
C THR A 129 5.33 -6.03 4.01
N VAL A 130 5.01 -6.94 4.93
CA VAL A 130 3.92 -6.78 5.90
C VAL A 130 4.44 -7.07 7.30
N VAL A 131 4.03 -6.27 8.26
CA VAL A 131 4.19 -6.56 9.69
C VAL A 131 2.90 -7.20 10.20
N LEU A 132 2.99 -8.44 10.65
CA LEU A 132 1.86 -9.19 11.21
C LEU A 132 1.46 -8.65 12.60
N PRO A 133 0.27 -8.98 13.13
CA PRO A 133 -0.16 -8.54 14.45
C PRO A 133 0.84 -8.89 15.57
N THR A 134 1.58 -10.00 15.44
CA THR A 134 2.62 -10.43 16.40
C THR A 134 3.89 -9.58 16.37
N GLY A 135 4.03 -8.66 15.40
CA GLY A 135 5.26 -7.93 15.12
C GLY A 135 6.23 -8.67 14.20
N GLU A 136 5.88 -9.86 13.69
CA GLU A 136 6.69 -10.58 12.72
C GLU A 136 6.65 -9.90 11.36
N ILE A 137 7.83 -9.74 10.74
CA ILE A 137 7.97 -9.19 9.38
C ILE A 137 7.89 -10.35 8.38
N THR A 138 7.02 -10.23 7.40
CA THR A 138 6.88 -11.23 6.34
C THR A 138 6.91 -10.58 4.96
N HIS A 139 7.45 -11.32 3.99
CA HIS A 139 7.52 -10.91 2.59
C HIS A 139 6.61 -11.80 1.76
N LEU A 140 5.70 -11.19 1.01
CA LEU A 140 4.69 -11.89 0.21
C LEU A 140 4.84 -11.52 -1.26
N GLY A 141 4.66 -12.52 -2.13
CA GLY A 141 4.79 -12.34 -3.57
C GLY A 141 6.24 -12.37 -4.05
N ALA A 142 6.47 -11.93 -5.28
CA ALA A 142 7.78 -11.84 -5.92
C ALA A 142 7.71 -10.85 -7.11
N THR A 143 8.85 -10.36 -7.57
CA THR A 143 8.95 -9.44 -8.73
C THR A 143 8.52 -10.09 -10.04
N VAL A 144 8.54 -11.43 -10.13
CA VAL A 144 8.19 -12.17 -11.35
C VAL A 144 6.74 -11.91 -11.79
N SER A 145 6.54 -11.92 -13.11
CA SER A 145 5.22 -11.62 -13.69
C SER A 145 4.22 -12.75 -13.56
N LYS A 146 4.67 -14.00 -13.31
CA LYS A 146 3.82 -15.18 -13.21
C LYS A 146 4.26 -16.06 -12.05
N THR A 147 3.29 -16.44 -11.22
CA THR A 147 3.42 -17.52 -10.24
C THR A 147 2.19 -18.42 -10.32
N SER A 148 2.40 -19.72 -10.18
CA SER A 148 1.31 -20.73 -10.15
C SER A 148 1.40 -21.61 -8.90
N SER A 149 2.22 -21.23 -7.93
CA SER A 149 2.50 -22.04 -6.74
C SER A 149 1.60 -21.63 -5.57
N GLY A 150 0.81 -22.60 -5.07
CA GLY A 150 0.08 -22.51 -3.82
C GLY A 150 -1.00 -21.42 -3.74
N TYR A 151 -1.44 -21.15 -2.54
CA TYR A 151 -2.36 -20.05 -2.24
C TYR A 151 -1.65 -18.70 -2.31
N SER A 152 -2.34 -17.69 -2.83
CA SER A 152 -1.81 -16.33 -2.88
C SER A 152 -2.09 -15.58 -1.57
N LEU A 153 -1.15 -15.65 -0.63
CA LEU A 153 -1.21 -14.85 0.60
C LEU A 153 -1.13 -13.36 0.29
N LEU A 154 -0.45 -12.98 -0.79
CA LEU A 154 -0.44 -11.61 -1.31
C LEU A 154 -1.88 -11.11 -1.55
N ASN A 155 -2.69 -11.89 -2.28
CA ASN A 155 -4.07 -11.54 -2.58
C ASN A 155 -4.99 -11.57 -1.34
N LEU A 156 -4.65 -12.33 -0.31
CA LEU A 156 -5.36 -12.32 0.96
C LEU A 156 -5.16 -10.99 1.69
N MET A 157 -3.95 -10.44 1.66
CA MET A 157 -3.63 -9.15 2.29
C MET A 157 -4.23 -7.95 1.56
N ILE A 158 -4.36 -8.02 0.23
CA ILE A 158 -4.96 -6.95 -0.57
C ILE A 158 -6.46 -6.87 -0.29
N GLY A 159 -6.92 -5.72 0.19
CA GLY A 159 -8.31 -5.51 0.60
C GLY A 159 -8.62 -5.94 2.04
N SER A 160 -7.60 -6.28 2.84
CA SER A 160 -7.76 -6.65 4.26
C SER A 160 -8.00 -5.46 5.20
N GLU A 161 -7.86 -4.24 4.71
CA GLU A 161 -8.05 -2.98 5.46
C GLU A 161 -7.23 -2.89 6.76
N GLY A 162 -6.04 -3.49 6.76
CA GLY A 162 -5.14 -3.51 7.92
C GLY A 162 -5.50 -4.52 9.01
N THR A 163 -6.54 -5.35 8.81
CA THR A 163 -6.98 -6.33 9.81
C THR A 163 -6.06 -7.54 9.94
N LEU A 164 -5.26 -7.84 8.91
CA LEU A 164 -4.35 -8.99 8.88
C LEU A 164 -2.88 -8.59 9.09
N GLY A 165 -2.56 -7.31 8.98
CA GLY A 165 -1.21 -6.79 9.17
C GLY A 165 -1.06 -5.40 8.57
N ILE A 166 0.10 -4.78 8.80
CA ILE A 166 0.44 -3.44 8.32
C ILE A 166 1.40 -3.56 7.14
N ILE A 167 0.98 -3.10 5.97
CA ILE A 167 1.80 -3.04 4.76
C ILE A 167 2.82 -1.91 4.93
N THR A 168 4.10 -2.22 4.77
CA THR A 168 5.19 -1.25 4.92
C THR A 168 5.92 -0.95 3.63
N GLU A 169 6.04 -1.93 2.73
CA GLU A 169 6.68 -1.77 1.43
C GLU A 169 5.89 -2.52 0.34
N LEU A 170 6.04 -2.06 -0.88
CA LEU A 170 5.34 -2.57 -2.05
C LEU A 170 6.27 -2.66 -3.26
N THR A 171 6.16 -3.75 -4.01
CA THR A 171 6.64 -3.87 -5.39
C THR A 171 5.44 -3.81 -6.32
N LEU A 172 5.36 -2.77 -7.13
CA LEU A 172 4.21 -2.48 -7.98
C LEU A 172 4.58 -2.63 -9.45
N LYS A 173 3.68 -3.25 -10.22
CA LYS A 173 3.77 -3.27 -11.68
C LYS A 173 3.47 -1.89 -12.24
N ILE A 174 4.28 -1.45 -13.17
CA ILE A 174 4.07 -0.28 -14.02
C ILE A 174 3.99 -0.70 -15.48
N ILE A 175 3.48 0.16 -16.33
CA ILE A 175 3.38 -0.09 -17.77
C ILE A 175 3.92 1.12 -18.53
N PRO A 176 4.36 0.96 -19.79
CA PRO A 176 4.69 2.11 -20.65
C PRO A 176 3.50 3.09 -20.74
N ALA A 177 3.79 4.39 -20.62
CA ALA A 177 2.77 5.41 -20.78
C ALA A 177 2.20 5.40 -22.21
N PRO A 178 0.89 5.64 -22.41
CA PRO A 178 0.31 5.75 -23.73
C PRO A 178 0.93 6.94 -24.48
N LYS A 179 1.23 6.75 -25.78
CA LYS A 179 1.84 7.80 -26.61
C LYS A 179 0.90 8.99 -26.87
N ALA A 180 -0.39 8.75 -26.84
CA ALA A 180 -1.43 9.76 -27.03
C ALA A 180 -2.72 9.37 -26.33
N VAL A 181 -3.50 10.38 -25.95
CA VAL A 181 -4.86 10.23 -25.42
C VAL A 181 -5.78 11.08 -26.27
N ALA A 182 -6.91 10.52 -26.72
CA ALA A 182 -7.96 11.26 -27.41
C ALA A 182 -9.28 11.12 -26.66
N SER A 183 -9.98 12.21 -26.48
CA SER A 183 -11.37 12.22 -26.01
C SER A 183 -12.31 12.32 -27.18
N LEU A 184 -13.28 11.42 -27.27
CA LEU A 184 -14.36 11.44 -28.26
C LEU A 184 -15.63 11.92 -27.55
N ILE A 185 -16.34 12.86 -28.16
CA ILE A 185 -17.62 13.41 -27.70
C ILE A 185 -18.70 12.92 -28.65
#